data_7826f77202c9a6e797f80075c5552aed
#
_entry.id   7826f77202c9a6e797f80075c5552aed
#
_cell.length_a   1.000
_cell.length_b   1.000
_cell.length_c   1.000
_cell.angle_alpha   90.00
_cell.angle_beta   90.00
_cell.angle_gamma   90.00
#
_symmetry.space_group_name_H-M   'P 1'
#
loop_
_entity.id
_entity.type
_entity.pdbx_description
1 polymer ?
#
loop_
_entity_poly.entity_id
_entity_poly.type
_entity_poly.pdbx_seq_one_letter_code
_entity_poly.pdbx_strand_id
1 'polypeptide(L)'
;MRVLLIKTSSLGDVIHTLPALTDAARAIPGIQFDWVVEEGFAEIPAWHPAVAQVIPVALRRWRKNLLKTWRSGEWAAFKQRVRAGRYDLVIDAQGLLKSALLTRYACAPIAGLDRRSAREPLASRCYERTYTVAWGQHAVERVRQLFAQALGYALPESVGDYGLNRAAMAGDVSGEPYLLFLHGTTWASKHWPESDWRALAEHLDRRGLAVRLPWGSEVEKARAERIVAGLKHARVAPKLNLRGVAALIAGARACVAVDTGLGHLAAALDVPSISLYGPTLPAKVGAYGRGQIHLCATGPLAGGGDRHQPCFDGLDAARVVPELDRLLASLENH
;
A
#
# COMPACT_ATOMS: atom_id res chain seq x y z
N MET A 1 9.85 23.65 7.92
CA MET A 1 9.29 22.79 8.97
C MET A 1 9.76 21.36 8.76
N ARG A 2 10.24 20.66 9.80
CA ARG A 2 10.69 19.26 9.72
C ARG A 2 9.86 18.38 10.66
N VAL A 3 9.22 17.37 10.11
CA VAL A 3 8.29 16.49 10.83
C VAL A 3 8.83 15.07 10.86
N LEU A 4 8.81 14.43 12.04
CA LEU A 4 9.04 12.99 12.14
C LEU A 4 7.71 12.26 12.00
N LEU A 5 7.59 11.44 10.97
CA LEU A 5 6.42 10.60 10.73
C LEU A 5 6.68 9.17 11.21
N ILE A 6 5.77 8.64 12.02
CA ILE A 6 5.78 7.23 12.42
C ILE A 6 4.63 6.50 11.72
N LYS A 7 4.98 5.68 10.74
CA LYS A 7 4.05 4.75 10.07
C LYS A 7 4.84 3.54 9.61
N THR A 8 4.80 2.47 10.41
CA THR A 8 5.75 1.36 10.25
C THR A 8 5.26 0.26 9.31
N SER A 9 3.98 -0.03 9.26
CA SER A 9 3.40 -1.16 8.51
C SER A 9 1.86 -1.07 8.45
N SER A 10 1.16 -1.81 7.58
CA SER A 10 1.66 -2.72 6.55
C SER A 10 2.02 -1.97 5.26
N LEU A 11 2.34 -2.70 4.16
CA LEU A 11 2.67 -2.10 2.87
C LEU A 11 1.57 -1.15 2.38
N GLY A 12 0.32 -1.59 2.38
CA GLY A 12 -0.83 -0.75 2.01
C GLY A 12 -0.98 0.47 2.92
N ASP A 13 -0.81 0.31 4.25
CA ASP A 13 -0.89 1.44 5.19
C ASP A 13 0.21 2.50 4.95
N VAL A 14 1.42 2.07 4.57
CA VAL A 14 2.52 2.97 4.20
C VAL A 14 2.14 3.76 2.96
N ILE A 15 1.66 3.07 1.91
CA ILE A 15 1.20 3.69 0.67
C ILE A 15 0.04 4.67 0.93
N HIS A 16 -0.96 4.29 1.71
CA HIS A 16 -2.11 5.13 2.07
C HIS A 16 -1.75 6.41 2.83
N THR A 17 -0.51 6.52 3.30
CA THR A 17 -0.03 7.72 4.01
C THR A 17 0.52 8.78 3.04
N LEU A 18 0.98 8.39 1.85
CA LEU A 18 1.59 9.30 0.88
C LEU A 18 0.71 10.51 0.51
N PRO A 19 -0.62 10.38 0.30
CA PRO A 19 -1.46 11.52 -0.03
C PRO A 19 -1.47 12.62 1.04
N ALA A 20 -1.35 12.26 2.31
CA ALA A 20 -1.27 13.24 3.38
C ALA A 20 0.03 14.06 3.34
N LEU A 21 1.14 13.46 2.87
CA LEU A 21 2.40 14.19 2.67
C LEU A 21 2.29 15.16 1.49
N THR A 22 1.63 14.74 0.41
CA THR A 22 1.39 15.61 -0.76
C THR A 22 0.54 16.82 -0.37
N ASP A 23 -0.56 16.59 0.38
CA ASP A 23 -1.41 17.68 0.87
C ASP A 23 -0.61 18.65 1.75
N ALA A 24 0.15 18.12 2.70
CA ALA A 24 0.98 18.93 3.59
C ALA A 24 2.05 19.72 2.84
N ALA A 25 2.70 19.10 1.83
CA ALA A 25 3.72 19.78 1.02
C ALA A 25 3.15 20.90 0.16
N ARG A 26 1.91 20.76 -0.31
CA ARG A 26 1.19 21.82 -1.05
C ARG A 26 0.72 22.95 -0.13
N ALA A 27 0.31 22.60 1.09
CA ALA A 27 -0.20 23.60 2.04
C ALA A 27 0.92 24.36 2.78
N ILE A 28 2.06 23.73 3.02
CA ILE A 28 3.17 24.29 3.81
C ILE A 28 4.46 24.24 2.98
N PRO A 29 4.81 25.33 2.27
CA PRO A 29 6.03 25.36 1.46
C PRO A 29 7.29 25.01 2.28
N GLY A 30 8.09 24.08 1.76
CA GLY A 30 9.35 23.67 2.38
C GLY A 30 9.20 22.72 3.56
N ILE A 31 8.01 22.15 3.82
CA ILE A 31 7.87 21.07 4.81
C ILE A 31 8.63 19.83 4.34
N GLN A 32 9.32 19.18 5.27
CA GLN A 32 10.06 17.96 5.04
C GLN A 32 9.71 16.91 6.09
N PHE A 33 9.67 15.64 5.65
CA PHE A 33 9.38 14.51 6.52
C PHE A 33 10.60 13.59 6.63
N ASP A 34 10.93 13.21 7.85
CA ASP A 34 11.71 12.02 8.13
C ASP A 34 10.74 10.91 8.51
N TRP A 35 10.84 9.75 7.91
CA TRP A 35 9.81 8.71 8.07
C TRP A 35 10.37 7.44 8.69
N VAL A 36 9.85 7.06 9.87
CA VAL A 36 10.13 5.78 10.52
C VAL A 36 9.21 4.71 9.95
N VAL A 37 9.80 3.71 9.30
CA VAL A 37 9.10 2.63 8.59
C VAL A 37 9.80 1.29 8.79
N GLU A 38 9.08 0.19 8.73
CA GLU A 38 9.65 -1.18 8.75
C GLU A 38 10.62 -1.38 7.58
N GLU A 39 11.79 -2.00 7.83
CA GLU A 39 12.90 -2.14 6.86
C GLU A 39 12.45 -2.67 5.49
N GLY A 40 11.50 -3.61 5.46
CA GLY A 40 10.97 -4.19 4.21
C GLY A 40 10.14 -3.24 3.34
N PHE A 41 9.80 -2.05 3.84
CA PHE A 41 9.01 -1.04 3.11
C PHE A 41 9.75 0.29 2.94
N ALA A 42 11.02 0.34 3.31
CA ALA A 42 11.80 1.56 3.37
C ALA A 42 11.95 2.30 2.02
N GLU A 43 11.84 1.59 0.90
CA GLU A 43 11.93 2.20 -0.42
C GLU A 43 10.73 3.09 -0.75
N ILE A 44 9.50 2.76 -0.27
CA ILE A 44 8.28 3.48 -0.64
C ILE A 44 8.29 4.95 -0.20
N PRO A 45 8.56 5.26 1.09
CA PRO A 45 8.69 6.65 1.51
C PRO A 45 9.73 7.44 0.71
N ALA A 46 10.84 6.80 0.34
CA ALA A 46 11.93 7.43 -0.41
C ALA A 46 11.54 7.88 -1.83
N TRP A 47 10.42 7.40 -2.35
CA TRP A 47 9.92 7.84 -3.66
C TRP A 47 9.14 9.16 -3.60
N HIS A 48 8.71 9.58 -2.41
CA HIS A 48 7.93 10.80 -2.25
C HIS A 48 8.84 12.03 -2.08
N PRO A 49 8.65 13.11 -2.85
CA PRO A 49 9.57 14.26 -2.86
C PRO A 49 9.64 15.03 -1.54
N ALA A 50 8.60 14.99 -0.71
CA ALA A 50 8.62 15.65 0.61
C ALA A 50 9.32 14.82 1.70
N VAL A 51 9.77 13.59 1.41
CA VAL A 51 10.53 12.76 2.36
C VAL A 51 12.01 13.04 2.22
N ALA A 52 12.59 13.67 3.25
CA ALA A 52 14.01 13.99 3.28
C ALA A 52 14.87 12.80 3.74
N GLN A 53 14.36 12.00 4.69
CA GLN A 53 15.08 10.85 5.23
C GLN A 53 14.13 9.71 5.57
N VAL A 54 14.52 8.50 5.21
CA VAL A 54 13.87 7.27 5.68
C VAL A 54 14.68 6.69 6.83
N ILE A 55 14.02 6.38 7.94
CA ILE A 55 14.61 5.77 9.13
C ILE A 55 14.06 4.36 9.29
N PRO A 56 14.74 3.33 8.77
CA PRO A 56 14.26 1.95 8.87
C PRO A 56 14.24 1.45 10.31
N VAL A 57 13.21 0.71 10.65
CA VAL A 57 13.06 -0.02 11.90
C VAL A 57 12.72 -1.48 11.61
N ALA A 58 13.27 -2.41 12.38
CA ALA A 58 13.08 -3.85 12.15
C ALA A 58 12.29 -4.51 13.29
N LEU A 59 11.15 -3.93 13.69
CA LEU A 59 10.37 -4.39 14.85
C LEU A 59 9.97 -5.87 14.76
N ARG A 60 9.66 -6.35 13.54
CA ARG A 60 9.28 -7.74 13.31
C ARG A 60 10.43 -8.71 13.58
N ARG A 61 11.64 -8.32 13.18
CA ARG A 61 12.88 -9.11 13.38
C ARG A 61 13.38 -8.97 14.80
N TRP A 62 13.40 -7.75 15.35
CA TRP A 62 13.88 -7.48 16.70
C TRP A 62 13.10 -8.22 17.78
N ARG A 63 11.77 -8.33 17.66
CA ARG A 63 10.92 -9.09 18.60
C ARG A 63 11.25 -10.58 18.65
N LYS A 64 11.79 -11.15 17.57
CA LYS A 64 12.12 -12.57 17.53
C LYS A 64 13.37 -12.91 18.36
N ASN A 65 14.28 -11.95 18.53
CA ASN A 65 15.51 -12.17 19.28
C ASN A 65 16.01 -10.83 19.89
N LEU A 66 15.48 -10.49 21.06
CA LEU A 66 15.79 -9.24 21.76
C LEU A 66 17.27 -9.14 22.17
N LEU A 67 17.87 -10.25 22.59
CA LEU A 67 19.29 -10.28 23.00
C LEU A 67 20.22 -9.98 21.82
N LYS A 68 19.96 -10.58 20.65
CA LYS A 68 20.70 -10.32 19.43
C LYS A 68 20.55 -8.86 18.99
N THR A 69 19.34 -8.33 19.06
CA THR A 69 19.03 -6.94 18.72
C THR A 69 19.80 -5.95 19.61
N TRP A 70 19.86 -6.24 20.92
CA TRP A 70 20.61 -5.42 21.84
C TRP A 70 22.12 -5.46 21.57
N ARG A 71 22.67 -6.67 21.35
CA ARG A 71 24.09 -6.87 21.05
C ARG A 71 24.54 -6.32 19.70
N SER A 72 23.67 -6.33 18.68
CA SER A 72 23.99 -5.80 17.35
C SER A 72 24.10 -4.27 17.29
N GLY A 73 23.66 -3.57 18.32
CA GLY A 73 23.64 -2.11 18.34
C GLY A 73 22.57 -1.46 17.44
N GLU A 74 21.82 -2.24 16.67
CA GLU A 74 20.81 -1.71 15.74
C GLU A 74 19.76 -0.82 16.44
N TRP A 75 19.30 -1.24 17.61
CA TRP A 75 18.38 -0.46 18.41
C TRP A 75 18.98 0.86 18.91
N ALA A 76 20.25 0.85 19.30
CA ALA A 76 20.97 2.05 19.70
C ALA A 76 21.16 3.02 18.52
N ALA A 77 21.54 2.49 17.35
CA ALA A 77 21.69 3.27 16.13
C ALA A 77 20.34 3.89 15.67
N PHE A 78 19.25 3.16 15.75
CA PHE A 78 17.91 3.68 15.50
C PHE A 78 17.57 4.87 16.43
N LYS A 79 17.75 4.68 17.74
CA LYS A 79 17.50 5.76 18.72
C LYS A 79 18.35 6.99 18.46
N GLN A 80 19.62 6.79 18.15
CA GLN A 80 20.55 7.87 17.83
C GLN A 80 20.10 8.66 16.60
N ARG A 81 19.69 7.98 15.52
CA ARG A 81 19.14 8.64 14.32
C ARG A 81 17.91 9.49 14.63
N VAL A 82 16.94 8.94 15.36
CA VAL A 82 15.74 9.68 15.72
C VAL A 82 16.09 10.89 16.60
N ARG A 83 16.98 10.74 17.57
CA ARG A 83 17.41 11.84 18.47
C ARG A 83 18.25 12.92 17.77
N ALA A 84 19.00 12.55 16.75
CA ALA A 84 19.82 13.50 15.99
C ALA A 84 18.98 14.46 15.14
N GLY A 85 17.77 14.07 14.78
CA GLY A 85 16.84 14.92 14.05
C GLY A 85 16.30 16.05 14.93
N ARG A 86 16.34 17.27 14.41
CA ARG A 86 15.66 18.42 15.03
C ARG A 86 14.29 18.55 14.39
N TYR A 87 13.26 18.06 15.08
CA TYR A 87 11.90 18.05 14.58
C TYR A 87 11.07 19.17 15.23
N ASP A 88 10.20 19.76 14.44
CA ASP A 88 9.18 20.72 14.93
C ASP A 88 7.96 19.97 15.48
N LEU A 89 7.70 18.78 14.95
CA LEU A 89 6.56 17.94 15.32
C LEU A 89 6.87 16.46 15.05
N VAL A 90 6.29 15.57 15.85
CA VAL A 90 6.20 14.13 15.58
C VAL A 90 4.75 13.77 15.29
N ILE A 91 4.46 13.07 14.21
CA ILE A 91 3.11 12.55 13.91
C ILE A 91 3.15 11.02 13.93
N ASP A 92 2.39 10.41 14.87
CA ASP A 92 2.11 8.98 14.82
C ASP A 92 0.83 8.72 14.02
N ALA A 93 1.00 8.36 12.75
CA ALA A 93 -0.09 7.99 11.85
C ALA A 93 -0.46 6.49 11.93
N GLN A 94 0.18 5.71 12.81
CA GLN A 94 -0.10 4.28 12.99
C GLN A 94 -1.18 4.04 14.05
N GLY A 95 -1.14 4.76 15.17
CA GLY A 95 -2.10 4.64 16.28
C GLY A 95 -2.04 3.31 17.01
N LEU A 96 -0.85 2.71 17.16
CA LEU A 96 -0.59 1.48 17.91
C LEU A 96 0.41 1.75 19.05
N LEU A 97 0.33 1.02 20.14
CA LEU A 97 1.29 1.17 21.26
C LEU A 97 2.74 1.05 20.82
N LYS A 98 3.03 0.10 19.92
CA LYS A 98 4.39 -0.09 19.40
C LYS A 98 4.92 1.13 18.63
N SER A 99 4.06 1.84 17.88
CA SER A 99 4.45 3.06 17.17
C SER A 99 4.53 4.27 18.12
N ALA A 100 3.57 4.38 19.02
CA ALA A 100 3.55 5.42 20.05
C ALA A 100 4.81 5.39 20.94
N LEU A 101 5.34 4.20 21.25
CA LEU A 101 6.59 4.08 22.00
C LEU A 101 7.82 4.55 21.20
N LEU A 102 7.79 4.47 19.87
CA LEU A 102 8.90 4.98 19.04
C LEU A 102 8.97 6.50 19.04
N THR A 103 7.82 7.20 19.20
CA THR A 103 7.78 8.67 19.22
C THR A 103 8.62 9.26 20.37
N ARG A 104 8.75 8.53 21.49
CA ARG A 104 9.46 8.99 22.69
C ARG A 104 10.95 9.20 22.52
N TYR A 105 11.52 8.75 21.41
CA TYR A 105 12.94 8.99 21.11
C TYR A 105 13.19 10.31 20.41
N ALA A 106 12.18 10.98 19.91
CA ALA A 106 12.27 12.32 19.36
C ALA A 106 12.06 13.38 20.45
N CYS A 107 12.78 14.49 20.36
CA CYS A 107 12.64 15.63 21.27
C CYS A 107 11.80 16.71 20.61
N ALA A 108 10.51 16.46 20.41
CA ALA A 108 9.54 17.39 19.82
C ALA A 108 8.12 17.04 20.27
N PRO A 109 7.15 17.98 20.20
CA PRO A 109 5.74 17.68 20.50
C PRO A 109 5.21 16.52 19.69
N ILE A 110 4.42 15.65 20.31
CA ILE A 110 3.92 14.43 19.70
C ILE A 110 2.43 14.58 19.40
N ALA A 111 2.05 14.39 18.15
CA ALA A 111 0.69 14.41 17.63
C ALA A 111 0.23 13.00 17.22
N GLY A 112 -1.03 12.68 17.43
CA GLY A 112 -1.61 11.42 16.98
C GLY A 112 -3.13 11.37 17.13
N LEU A 113 -3.71 10.21 16.83
CA LEU A 113 -5.15 10.00 16.96
C LEU A 113 -5.56 9.92 18.44
N ASP A 114 -6.73 10.45 18.77
CA ASP A 114 -7.30 10.37 20.11
C ASP A 114 -7.72 8.94 20.48
N ARG A 115 -8.18 8.75 21.72
CA ARG A 115 -8.60 7.45 22.25
C ARG A 115 -9.71 6.77 21.43
N ARG A 116 -10.59 7.57 20.81
CA ARG A 116 -11.73 7.06 20.03
C ARG A 116 -11.35 6.72 18.58
N SER A 117 -10.30 7.34 18.08
CA SER A 117 -9.86 7.25 16.71
C SER A 117 -8.64 6.34 16.52
N ALA A 118 -7.82 6.15 17.54
CA ALA A 118 -6.66 5.27 17.49
C ALA A 118 -7.06 3.79 17.43
N ARG A 119 -6.30 3.00 16.69
CA ARG A 119 -6.53 1.54 16.57
C ARG A 119 -6.33 0.83 17.91
N GLU A 120 -5.35 1.27 18.69
CA GLU A 120 -5.16 0.89 20.09
C GLU A 120 -5.36 2.14 20.96
N PRO A 121 -6.48 2.24 21.68
CA PRO A 121 -6.84 3.44 22.45
C PRO A 121 -5.78 3.94 23.43
N LEU A 122 -4.98 3.03 23.97
CA LEU A 122 -3.91 3.37 24.92
C LEU A 122 -2.74 4.13 24.25
N ALA A 123 -2.57 4.04 22.94
CA ALA A 123 -1.53 4.78 22.22
C ALA A 123 -1.70 6.30 22.40
N SER A 124 -2.94 6.78 22.47
CA SER A 124 -3.25 8.21 22.66
C SER A 124 -2.63 8.83 23.93
N ARG A 125 -2.35 8.02 24.94
CA ARG A 125 -1.70 8.50 26.18
C ARG A 125 -0.22 8.87 25.99
N CYS A 126 0.36 8.51 24.85
CA CYS A 126 1.74 8.86 24.51
C CYS A 126 1.83 10.18 23.74
N TYR A 127 0.72 10.79 23.36
CA TYR A 127 0.67 11.99 22.53
C TYR A 127 0.33 13.22 23.37
N GLU A 128 1.00 14.33 23.11
CA GLU A 128 0.72 15.64 23.71
C GLU A 128 -0.48 16.31 23.02
N ARG A 129 -0.64 16.07 21.72
CA ARG A 129 -1.75 16.60 20.91
C ARG A 129 -2.51 15.43 20.29
N THR A 130 -3.79 15.33 20.59
CA THR A 130 -4.64 14.26 20.06
C THR A 130 -5.75 14.83 19.19
N TYR A 131 -6.05 14.13 18.10
CA TYR A 131 -7.03 14.57 17.11
C TYR A 131 -8.09 13.49 16.88
N THR A 132 -9.34 13.94 16.79
CA THR A 132 -10.48 13.05 16.52
C THR A 132 -10.65 12.89 15.02
N VAL A 133 -10.65 11.65 14.55
CA VAL A 133 -10.88 11.27 13.15
C VAL A 133 -11.84 10.09 13.10
N ALA A 134 -13.00 10.27 12.47
CA ALA A 134 -14.06 9.26 12.43
C ALA A 134 -13.63 7.94 11.76
N TRP A 135 -14.18 6.83 12.24
CA TRP A 135 -13.86 5.48 11.74
C TRP A 135 -14.54 5.12 10.42
N GLY A 136 -15.64 5.67 10.06
CA GLY A 136 -16.43 5.27 8.88
C GLY A 136 -15.80 5.60 7.51
N GLN A 137 -14.62 6.20 7.50
CA GLN A 137 -13.97 6.72 6.31
C GLN A 137 -12.86 5.81 5.78
N HIS A 138 -12.47 6.03 4.52
CA HIS A 138 -11.32 5.35 3.92
C HIS A 138 -10.03 5.66 4.68
N ALA A 139 -9.12 4.68 4.74
CA ALA A 139 -7.84 4.82 5.47
C ALA A 139 -7.00 6.02 5.01
N VAL A 140 -6.98 6.31 3.71
CA VAL A 140 -6.31 7.50 3.14
C VAL A 140 -6.90 8.78 3.72
N GLU A 141 -8.23 8.93 3.69
CA GLU A 141 -8.90 10.13 4.20
C GLU A 141 -8.67 10.35 5.69
N ARG A 142 -8.62 9.27 6.44
CA ARG A 142 -8.32 9.35 7.88
C ARG A 142 -6.91 9.88 8.15
N VAL A 143 -5.92 9.46 7.36
CA VAL A 143 -4.54 9.97 7.50
C VAL A 143 -4.44 11.42 7.04
N ARG A 144 -5.08 11.78 5.94
CA ARG A 144 -5.15 13.18 5.44
C ARG A 144 -5.74 14.11 6.50
N GLN A 145 -6.85 13.71 7.13
CA GLN A 145 -7.48 14.49 8.22
C GLN A 145 -6.58 14.63 9.43
N LEU A 146 -5.88 13.58 9.86
CA LEU A 146 -4.92 13.66 10.94
C LEU A 146 -3.83 14.72 10.64
N PHE A 147 -3.27 14.68 9.44
CA PHE A 147 -2.23 15.62 9.03
C PHE A 147 -2.75 17.05 8.95
N ALA A 148 -3.92 17.27 8.35
CA ALA A 148 -4.53 18.59 8.26
C ALA A 148 -4.74 19.21 9.65
N GLN A 149 -5.27 18.44 10.60
CA GLN A 149 -5.48 18.91 11.98
C GLN A 149 -4.15 19.13 12.71
N ALA A 150 -3.19 18.20 12.59
CA ALA A 150 -1.91 18.27 13.30
C ALA A 150 -1.01 19.40 12.81
N LEU A 151 -1.08 19.72 11.52
CA LEU A 151 -0.26 20.73 10.85
C LEU A 151 -0.98 22.07 10.65
N GLY A 152 -2.30 22.12 10.90
CA GLY A 152 -3.08 23.37 10.87
C GLY A 152 -3.41 23.88 9.47
N TYR A 153 -3.61 23.01 8.49
CA TYR A 153 -4.07 23.41 7.15
C TYR A 153 -5.48 22.90 6.84
N ALA A 154 -6.16 23.56 5.88
CA ALA A 154 -7.48 23.12 5.43
C ALA A 154 -7.35 21.82 4.59
N LEU A 155 -8.11 20.77 4.95
CA LEU A 155 -8.13 19.54 4.19
C LEU A 155 -8.64 19.78 2.77
N PRO A 156 -7.87 19.44 1.70
CA PRO A 156 -8.35 19.58 0.33
C PRO A 156 -9.55 18.65 0.04
N GLU A 157 -10.55 19.14 -0.67
CA GLU A 157 -11.73 18.37 -1.09
C GLU A 157 -11.41 17.37 -2.22
N SER A 158 -10.30 17.59 -2.94
CA SER A 158 -9.87 16.72 -4.03
C SER A 158 -9.48 15.33 -3.54
N VAL A 159 -9.62 14.34 -4.42
CA VAL A 159 -9.03 13.00 -4.20
C VAL A 159 -7.54 13.16 -3.91
N GLY A 160 -7.06 12.46 -2.89
CA GLY A 160 -5.66 12.53 -2.47
C GLY A 160 -4.71 12.03 -3.57
N ASP A 161 -3.62 12.77 -3.75
CA ASP A 161 -2.57 12.49 -4.71
C ASP A 161 -1.37 11.86 -3.98
N TYR A 162 -0.89 10.75 -4.48
CA TYR A 162 0.23 10.02 -3.85
C TYR A 162 1.60 10.69 -4.03
N GLY A 163 1.71 11.68 -4.91
CA GLY A 163 2.97 12.39 -5.18
C GLY A 163 4.04 11.54 -5.83
N LEU A 164 3.68 10.40 -6.43
CA LEU A 164 4.60 9.51 -7.13
C LEU A 164 4.63 9.82 -8.63
N ASN A 165 5.80 9.72 -9.24
CA ASN A 165 5.96 9.90 -10.68
C ASN A 165 6.00 8.54 -11.38
N ARG A 166 4.87 8.15 -12.00
CA ARG A 166 4.73 6.90 -12.74
C ARG A 166 5.76 6.76 -13.86
N ALA A 167 5.95 7.79 -14.67
CA ALA A 167 6.85 7.76 -15.81
C ALA A 167 8.32 7.54 -15.37
N ALA A 168 8.74 8.26 -14.32
CA ALA A 168 10.07 8.08 -13.75
C ALA A 168 10.26 6.70 -13.08
N MET A 169 9.17 6.10 -12.59
CA MET A 169 9.19 4.77 -11.98
C MET A 169 9.26 3.66 -13.03
N ALA A 170 8.50 3.78 -14.11
CA ALA A 170 8.47 2.80 -15.20
C ALA A 170 9.82 2.66 -15.91
N GLY A 171 10.61 3.74 -15.94
CA GLY A 171 11.86 3.76 -16.69
C GLY A 171 11.62 3.62 -18.20
N ASP A 172 12.60 3.05 -18.90
CA ASP A 172 12.48 2.76 -20.33
C ASP A 172 11.64 1.49 -20.54
N VAL A 173 10.34 1.68 -20.78
CA VAL A 173 9.40 0.60 -21.09
C VAL A 173 9.47 0.29 -22.58
N SER A 174 10.60 -0.25 -23.03
CA SER A 174 10.71 -0.83 -24.36
C SER A 174 10.11 -2.24 -24.35
N GLY A 175 9.03 -2.47 -25.09
CA GLY A 175 8.46 -3.81 -25.22
C GLY A 175 6.96 -3.84 -25.52
N GLU A 176 6.44 -5.05 -25.65
CA GLU A 176 5.02 -5.30 -25.85
C GLU A 176 4.20 -4.79 -24.66
N PRO A 177 3.12 -4.00 -24.87
CA PRO A 177 2.20 -3.60 -23.80
C PRO A 177 1.63 -4.81 -23.07
N TYR A 178 1.57 -4.76 -21.74
CA TYR A 178 1.13 -5.90 -20.94
C TYR A 178 0.15 -5.51 -19.84
N LEU A 179 -0.63 -6.48 -19.41
CA LEU A 179 -1.43 -6.43 -18.20
C LEU A 179 -0.68 -7.12 -17.07
N LEU A 180 -1.01 -6.74 -15.84
CA LEU A 180 -0.37 -7.29 -14.66
C LEU A 180 -1.39 -7.97 -13.75
N PHE A 181 -1.14 -9.22 -13.37
CA PHE A 181 -1.94 -9.96 -12.40
C PHE A 181 -1.23 -9.96 -11.04
N LEU A 182 -1.77 -9.21 -10.09
CA LEU A 182 -1.29 -9.12 -8.72
C LEU A 182 -2.02 -10.14 -7.85
N HIS A 183 -1.69 -11.41 -8.03
CA HIS A 183 -2.40 -12.56 -7.48
C HIS A 183 -1.97 -12.95 -6.05
N GLY A 184 -0.87 -12.37 -5.56
CA GLY A 184 -0.28 -12.67 -4.25
C GLY A 184 -0.85 -11.81 -3.13
N THR A 185 -1.16 -12.42 -2.00
CA THR A 185 -1.60 -11.76 -0.76
C THR A 185 -1.24 -12.59 0.46
N THR A 186 -1.24 -11.97 1.66
CA THR A 186 -0.83 -12.63 2.90
C THR A 186 -1.94 -13.46 3.57
N TRP A 187 -3.21 -13.20 3.27
CA TRP A 187 -4.34 -13.91 3.88
C TRP A 187 -4.89 -14.95 2.93
N ALA A 188 -5.06 -16.19 3.40
CA ALA A 188 -5.61 -17.25 2.58
C ALA A 188 -6.99 -16.91 2.01
N SER A 189 -7.83 -16.25 2.81
CA SER A 189 -9.18 -15.82 2.42
C SER A 189 -9.22 -14.76 1.31
N LYS A 190 -8.12 -14.05 1.06
CA LYS A 190 -8.01 -13.05 0.00
C LYS A 190 -7.48 -13.60 -1.32
N HIS A 191 -7.15 -14.88 -1.38
CA HIS A 191 -6.71 -15.50 -2.63
C HIS A 191 -7.92 -15.80 -3.50
N TRP A 192 -8.00 -15.13 -4.64
CA TRP A 192 -8.95 -15.48 -5.68
C TRP A 192 -8.63 -16.86 -6.25
N PRO A 193 -9.62 -17.71 -6.59
CA PRO A 193 -9.39 -19.06 -7.09
C PRO A 193 -8.40 -19.09 -8.25
N GLU A 194 -7.52 -20.09 -8.25
CA GLU A 194 -6.51 -20.25 -9.31
C GLU A 194 -7.13 -20.56 -10.66
N SER A 195 -8.26 -21.30 -10.66
CA SER A 195 -9.08 -21.55 -11.84
C SER A 195 -9.58 -20.26 -12.52
N ASP A 196 -9.99 -19.28 -11.72
CA ASP A 196 -10.47 -18.00 -12.22
C ASP A 196 -9.35 -17.12 -12.76
N TRP A 197 -8.19 -17.09 -12.08
CA TRP A 197 -6.99 -16.46 -12.62
C TRP A 197 -6.59 -17.05 -13.96
N ARG A 198 -6.66 -18.39 -14.08
CA ARG A 198 -6.35 -19.09 -15.31
C ARG A 198 -7.34 -18.77 -16.41
N ALA A 199 -8.64 -18.82 -16.13
CA ALA A 199 -9.69 -18.48 -17.10
C ALA A 199 -9.53 -17.05 -17.63
N LEU A 200 -9.19 -16.09 -16.76
CA LEU A 200 -8.92 -14.71 -17.13
C LEU A 200 -7.66 -14.60 -18.02
N ALA A 201 -6.59 -15.34 -17.67
CA ALA A 201 -5.37 -15.37 -18.47
C ALA A 201 -5.61 -15.98 -19.86
N GLU A 202 -6.39 -17.07 -19.97
CA GLU A 202 -6.79 -17.70 -21.23
C GLU A 202 -7.64 -16.76 -22.11
N HIS A 203 -8.55 -15.97 -21.49
CA HIS A 203 -9.32 -14.96 -22.20
C HIS A 203 -8.39 -13.93 -22.87
N LEU A 204 -7.39 -13.43 -22.17
CA LEU A 204 -6.43 -12.46 -22.69
C LEU A 204 -5.47 -13.07 -23.71
N ASP A 205 -5.04 -14.32 -23.50
CA ASP A 205 -4.16 -15.05 -24.40
C ASP A 205 -4.79 -15.26 -25.79
N ARG A 206 -6.09 -15.60 -25.82
CA ARG A 206 -6.85 -15.70 -27.08
C ARG A 206 -6.94 -14.38 -27.84
N ARG A 207 -6.79 -13.24 -27.16
CA ARG A 207 -6.77 -11.90 -27.76
C ARG A 207 -5.35 -11.42 -28.10
N GLY A 208 -4.34 -12.24 -27.85
CA GLY A 208 -2.95 -11.86 -28.06
C GLY A 208 -2.43 -10.83 -27.07
N LEU A 209 -3.11 -10.64 -25.92
CA LEU A 209 -2.73 -9.64 -24.94
C LEU A 209 -1.73 -10.22 -23.92
N ALA A 210 -0.60 -9.56 -23.76
CA ALA A 210 0.44 -10.02 -22.86
C ALA A 210 0.06 -9.83 -21.39
N VAL A 211 0.34 -10.85 -20.57
CA VAL A 211 0.11 -10.84 -19.12
C VAL A 211 1.42 -11.16 -18.40
N ARG A 212 1.69 -10.44 -17.31
CA ARG A 212 2.83 -10.68 -16.42
C ARG A 212 2.33 -10.96 -14.99
N LEU A 213 2.95 -11.94 -14.32
CA LEU A 213 2.63 -12.33 -12.96
C LEU A 213 3.87 -12.18 -12.07
N PRO A 214 3.98 -11.12 -11.25
CA PRO A 214 5.05 -11.01 -10.27
C PRO A 214 4.81 -11.94 -9.07
N TRP A 215 5.88 -12.27 -8.35
CA TRP A 215 5.86 -13.12 -7.18
C TRP A 215 6.91 -12.69 -6.16
N GLY A 216 6.65 -12.96 -4.87
CA GLY A 216 7.55 -12.66 -3.77
C GLY A 216 8.06 -13.92 -3.06
N SER A 217 7.33 -15.04 -3.15
CA SER A 217 7.68 -16.33 -2.53
C SER A 217 7.62 -17.46 -3.53
N GLU A 218 8.30 -18.58 -3.26
CA GLU A 218 8.28 -19.77 -4.13
C GLU A 218 6.86 -20.35 -4.28
N VAL A 219 6.02 -20.22 -3.25
CA VAL A 219 4.60 -20.62 -3.32
C VAL A 219 3.83 -19.78 -4.32
N GLU A 220 4.05 -18.45 -4.31
CA GLU A 220 3.44 -17.56 -5.30
C GLU A 220 3.96 -17.82 -6.71
N LYS A 221 5.27 -18.11 -6.85
CA LYS A 221 5.88 -18.48 -8.13
C LYS A 221 5.24 -19.73 -8.70
N ALA A 222 5.16 -20.79 -7.93
CA ALA A 222 4.54 -22.04 -8.37
C ALA A 222 3.07 -21.86 -8.77
N ARG A 223 2.33 -21.01 -8.06
CA ARG A 223 0.97 -20.62 -8.44
C ARG A 223 0.96 -19.88 -9.78
N ALA A 224 1.82 -18.90 -9.96
CA ALA A 224 1.92 -18.14 -11.21
C ALA A 224 2.28 -19.06 -12.40
N GLU A 225 3.20 -20.00 -12.20
CA GLU A 225 3.58 -20.99 -13.21
C GLU A 225 2.39 -21.87 -13.64
N ARG A 226 1.55 -22.32 -12.68
CA ARG A 226 0.33 -23.08 -13.02
C ARG A 226 -0.69 -22.23 -13.77
N ILE A 227 -0.87 -20.97 -13.39
CA ILE A 227 -1.80 -20.05 -14.05
C ILE A 227 -1.41 -19.84 -15.52
N VAL A 228 -0.12 -19.69 -15.82
CA VAL A 228 0.35 -19.38 -17.19
C VAL A 228 0.70 -20.62 -18.02
N ALA A 229 0.63 -21.83 -17.47
CA ALA A 229 1.05 -23.05 -18.14
C ALA A 229 0.35 -23.24 -19.51
N GLY A 230 1.14 -23.37 -20.58
CA GLY A 230 0.64 -23.57 -21.95
C GLY A 230 0.09 -22.32 -22.65
N LEU A 231 0.08 -21.14 -22.01
CA LEU A 231 -0.32 -19.87 -22.62
C LEU A 231 0.84 -19.23 -23.41
N LYS A 232 0.52 -18.59 -24.51
CA LYS A 232 1.53 -17.98 -25.40
C LYS A 232 1.96 -16.60 -24.94
N HIS A 233 1.01 -15.80 -24.45
CA HIS A 233 1.22 -14.38 -24.10
C HIS A 233 1.30 -14.13 -22.59
N ALA A 234 1.07 -15.13 -21.73
CA ALA A 234 1.20 -15.00 -20.30
C ALA A 234 2.55 -15.53 -19.79
N ARG A 235 3.20 -14.77 -18.89
CA ARG A 235 4.53 -15.16 -18.36
C ARG A 235 4.67 -14.80 -16.90
N VAL A 236 5.38 -15.64 -16.16
CA VAL A 236 5.86 -15.33 -14.79
C VAL A 236 6.99 -14.32 -14.89
N ALA A 237 6.92 -13.25 -14.12
CA ALA A 237 8.00 -12.27 -14.05
C ALA A 237 9.26 -12.88 -13.38
N PRO A 238 10.46 -12.38 -13.67
CA PRO A 238 11.64 -12.74 -12.91
C PRO A 238 11.48 -12.34 -11.43
N LYS A 239 12.34 -12.85 -10.55
CA LYS A 239 12.36 -12.38 -9.17
C LYS A 239 12.79 -10.93 -9.11
N LEU A 240 11.94 -10.09 -8.53
CA LEU A 240 12.15 -8.65 -8.44
C LEU A 240 12.21 -8.21 -6.97
N ASN A 241 12.99 -7.18 -6.67
CA ASN A 241 12.87 -6.41 -5.45
C ASN A 241 11.66 -5.44 -5.54
N LEU A 242 11.39 -4.71 -4.46
CA LEU A 242 10.22 -3.83 -4.41
C LEU A 242 10.25 -2.75 -5.50
N ARG A 243 11.41 -2.15 -5.80
CA ARG A 243 11.56 -1.18 -6.87
C ARG A 243 11.32 -1.79 -8.26
N GLY A 244 11.82 -2.99 -8.50
CA GLY A 244 11.58 -3.71 -9.75
C GLY A 244 10.10 -4.06 -9.96
N VAL A 245 9.40 -4.45 -8.87
CA VAL A 245 7.94 -4.66 -8.93
C VAL A 245 7.20 -3.34 -9.16
N ALA A 246 7.63 -2.25 -8.53
CA ALA A 246 7.05 -0.93 -8.77
C ALA A 246 7.24 -0.47 -10.22
N ALA A 247 8.41 -0.68 -10.81
CA ALA A 247 8.68 -0.41 -12.23
C ALA A 247 7.79 -1.26 -13.14
N LEU A 248 7.65 -2.56 -12.83
CA LEU A 248 6.75 -3.45 -13.56
C LEU A 248 5.28 -3.01 -13.47
N ILE A 249 4.83 -2.53 -12.31
CA ILE A 249 3.49 -1.97 -12.13
C ILE A 249 3.34 -0.68 -12.95
N ALA A 250 4.28 0.24 -12.82
CA ALA A 250 4.24 1.54 -13.50
C ALA A 250 4.18 1.42 -15.03
N GLY A 251 4.86 0.41 -15.60
CA GLY A 251 4.86 0.10 -17.03
C GLY A 251 3.64 -0.66 -17.52
N ALA A 252 2.81 -1.20 -16.64
CA ALA A 252 1.64 -1.96 -17.04
C ALA A 252 0.55 -1.08 -17.65
N ARG A 253 -0.16 -1.59 -18.68
CA ARG A 253 -1.33 -0.92 -19.25
C ARG A 253 -2.50 -0.90 -18.28
N ALA A 254 -2.72 -2.00 -17.57
CA ALA A 254 -3.71 -2.14 -16.50
C ALA A 254 -3.32 -3.28 -15.56
N CYS A 255 -3.91 -3.29 -14.37
CA CYS A 255 -3.73 -4.36 -13.39
C CYS A 255 -5.06 -5.04 -13.03
N VAL A 256 -4.99 -6.34 -12.75
CA VAL A 256 -6.02 -7.04 -11.99
C VAL A 256 -5.36 -7.50 -10.68
N ALA A 257 -5.93 -7.17 -9.55
CA ALA A 257 -5.34 -7.40 -8.23
C ALA A 257 -6.35 -8.00 -7.26
N VAL A 258 -5.92 -8.90 -6.40
CA VAL A 258 -6.65 -9.15 -5.13
C VAL A 258 -6.36 -8.01 -4.15
N ASP A 259 -7.04 -7.96 -3.00
CA ASP A 259 -6.72 -7.01 -1.94
C ASP A 259 -5.32 -7.27 -1.37
N THR A 260 -4.35 -6.53 -1.89
CA THR A 260 -2.91 -6.67 -1.59
C THR A 260 -2.20 -5.32 -1.61
N GLY A 261 -1.07 -5.25 -0.93
CA GLY A 261 -0.22 -4.06 -0.91
C GLY A 261 0.24 -3.61 -2.31
N LEU A 262 0.43 -4.55 -3.24
CA LEU A 262 0.79 -4.22 -4.63
C LEU A 262 -0.39 -3.62 -5.42
N GLY A 263 -1.63 -3.98 -5.11
CA GLY A 263 -2.82 -3.33 -5.66
C GLY A 263 -2.91 -1.84 -5.25
N HIS A 264 -2.57 -1.55 -3.97
CA HIS A 264 -2.47 -0.15 -3.52
C HIS A 264 -1.32 0.60 -4.19
N LEU A 265 -0.21 -0.09 -4.50
CA LEU A 265 0.90 0.51 -5.24
C LEU A 265 0.52 0.81 -6.69
N ALA A 266 -0.26 -0.06 -7.33
CA ALA A 266 -0.80 0.21 -8.67
C ALA A 266 -1.67 1.48 -8.67
N ALA A 267 -2.56 1.61 -7.70
CA ALA A 267 -3.37 2.82 -7.53
C ALA A 267 -2.51 4.07 -7.26
N ALA A 268 -1.46 3.93 -6.44
CA ALA A 268 -0.56 5.03 -6.11
C ALA A 268 0.30 5.50 -7.31
N LEU A 269 0.48 4.63 -8.29
CA LEU A 269 1.16 4.92 -9.56
C LEU A 269 0.17 5.28 -10.69
N ASP A 270 -1.09 5.57 -10.37
CA ASP A 270 -2.15 5.89 -11.34
C ASP A 270 -2.29 4.84 -12.46
N VAL A 271 -2.05 3.56 -12.13
CA VAL A 271 -2.28 2.47 -13.07
C VAL A 271 -3.74 2.05 -12.98
N PRO A 272 -4.51 2.09 -14.08
CA PRO A 272 -5.89 1.62 -14.11
C PRO A 272 -5.98 0.17 -13.62
N SER A 273 -6.89 -0.10 -12.68
CA SER A 273 -6.89 -1.42 -12.03
C SER A 273 -8.30 -1.91 -11.72
N ILE A 274 -8.47 -3.23 -11.81
CA ILE A 274 -9.61 -3.95 -11.24
C ILE A 274 -9.11 -4.65 -9.98
N SER A 275 -9.67 -4.29 -8.84
CA SER A 275 -9.34 -4.90 -7.56
C SER A 275 -10.47 -5.78 -7.06
N LEU A 276 -10.14 -7.02 -6.69
CA LEU A 276 -11.06 -8.08 -6.30
C LEU A 276 -11.11 -8.19 -4.77
N TYR A 277 -12.28 -7.99 -4.19
CA TYR A 277 -12.51 -7.99 -2.74
C TYR A 277 -13.44 -9.13 -2.34
N GLY A 278 -12.91 -10.06 -1.57
CA GLY A 278 -13.69 -11.10 -0.89
C GLY A 278 -14.06 -10.66 0.54
N PRO A 279 -13.18 -10.93 1.54
CA PRO A 279 -13.51 -10.71 2.96
C PRO A 279 -13.32 -9.26 3.43
N THR A 280 -12.92 -8.33 2.57
CA THR A 280 -12.61 -6.94 2.93
C THR A 280 -13.51 -5.94 2.21
N LEU A 281 -13.73 -4.78 2.84
CA LEU A 281 -14.56 -3.71 2.30
C LEU A 281 -13.69 -2.64 1.64
N PRO A 282 -13.78 -2.44 0.31
CA PRO A 282 -12.99 -1.45 -0.40
C PRO A 282 -13.27 -0.02 0.07
N ALA A 283 -14.48 0.29 0.52
CA ALA A 283 -14.83 1.59 1.07
C ALA A 283 -13.96 2.02 2.28
N LYS A 284 -13.33 1.06 2.98
CA LYS A 284 -12.46 1.34 4.13
C LYS A 284 -10.97 1.31 3.80
N VAL A 285 -10.55 0.37 2.96
CA VAL A 285 -9.13 0.06 2.71
C VAL A 285 -8.85 -0.31 1.26
N GLY A 286 -9.74 -0.03 0.33
CA GLY A 286 -9.56 -0.40 -1.07
C GLY A 286 -8.42 0.35 -1.78
N ALA A 287 -8.15 -0.01 -3.02
CA ALA A 287 -7.29 0.75 -3.90
C ALA A 287 -7.91 2.14 -4.11
N TYR A 288 -7.22 3.19 -3.67
CA TYR A 288 -7.75 4.54 -3.64
C TYR A 288 -7.20 5.36 -4.80
N GLY A 289 -8.05 6.10 -5.50
CA GLY A 289 -7.61 6.96 -6.60
C GLY A 289 -8.53 6.89 -7.82
N ARG A 290 -8.11 7.57 -8.88
CA ARG A 290 -8.82 7.57 -10.17
C ARG A 290 -8.54 6.27 -10.92
N GLY A 291 -9.49 5.84 -11.76
CA GLY A 291 -9.32 4.64 -12.59
C GLY A 291 -9.28 3.32 -11.82
N GLN A 292 -9.72 3.31 -10.54
CA GLN A 292 -9.78 2.12 -9.72
C GLN A 292 -11.19 1.54 -9.70
N ILE A 293 -11.34 0.31 -10.23
CA ILE A 293 -12.60 -0.44 -10.25
C ILE A 293 -12.55 -1.47 -9.13
N HIS A 294 -13.60 -1.50 -8.30
CA HIS A 294 -13.70 -2.45 -7.21
C HIS A 294 -14.81 -3.47 -7.47
N LEU A 295 -14.45 -4.73 -7.54
CA LEU A 295 -15.39 -5.84 -7.63
C LEU A 295 -15.42 -6.60 -6.31
N CYS A 296 -16.60 -6.71 -5.71
CA CYS A 296 -16.78 -7.37 -4.43
C CYS A 296 -17.53 -8.70 -4.59
N ALA A 297 -17.15 -9.68 -3.80
CA ALA A 297 -17.93 -10.88 -3.60
C ALA A 297 -19.32 -10.54 -3.05
N THR A 298 -20.28 -11.39 -3.30
CA THR A 298 -21.69 -11.20 -2.89
C THR A 298 -22.14 -12.16 -1.79
N GLY A 299 -21.27 -13.09 -1.38
CA GLY A 299 -21.57 -14.09 -0.36
C GLY A 299 -21.70 -13.52 1.06
N PRO A 300 -22.23 -14.30 2.01
CA PRO A 300 -22.49 -13.87 3.39
C PRO A 300 -21.23 -13.50 4.17
N LEU A 301 -20.06 -13.92 3.71
CA LEU A 301 -18.76 -13.59 4.28
C LEU A 301 -18.11 -12.36 3.64
N ALA A 302 -18.76 -11.74 2.68
CA ALA A 302 -18.24 -10.53 2.03
C ALA A 302 -18.11 -9.39 3.06
N GLY A 303 -16.89 -8.87 3.20
CA GLY A 303 -16.61 -7.77 4.13
C GLY A 303 -16.43 -8.12 5.61
N GLY A 304 -16.55 -9.38 6.02
CA GLY A 304 -16.42 -9.79 7.43
C GLY A 304 -15.97 -11.22 7.67
N GLY A 305 -15.45 -11.88 6.64
CA GLY A 305 -15.14 -13.30 6.68
C GLY A 305 -13.90 -13.69 7.47
N ASP A 306 -13.81 -14.99 7.74
CA ASP A 306 -12.65 -15.66 8.33
C ASP A 306 -11.39 -15.40 7.48
N ARG A 307 -10.26 -15.22 8.15
CA ARG A 307 -8.96 -15.02 7.49
C ARG A 307 -8.43 -16.28 6.82
N HIS A 308 -9.00 -17.44 7.12
CA HIS A 308 -8.50 -18.76 6.70
C HIS A 308 -9.26 -19.35 5.52
N GLN A 309 -10.48 -18.90 5.22
CA GLN A 309 -11.29 -19.44 4.13
C GLN A 309 -11.46 -18.43 2.99
N PRO A 310 -11.22 -18.83 1.71
CA PRO A 310 -11.53 -17.99 0.56
C PRO A 310 -13.01 -17.58 0.57
N CYS A 311 -13.27 -16.33 0.20
CA CYS A 311 -14.60 -15.76 0.21
C CYS A 311 -14.78 -14.91 -1.06
N PHE A 312 -15.02 -15.59 -2.19
CA PHE A 312 -15.21 -14.95 -3.49
C PHE A 312 -16.51 -15.37 -4.16
N ASP A 313 -17.52 -15.74 -3.38
CA ASP A 313 -18.84 -16.13 -3.90
C ASP A 313 -19.41 -15.04 -4.83
N GLY A 314 -19.83 -15.45 -6.02
CA GLY A 314 -20.34 -14.54 -7.05
C GLY A 314 -19.32 -13.58 -7.65
N LEU A 315 -18.02 -13.82 -7.43
CA LEU A 315 -16.93 -13.06 -8.04
C LEU A 315 -15.94 -14.01 -8.72
N ASP A 316 -16.36 -14.58 -9.84
CA ASP A 316 -15.62 -15.47 -10.72
C ASP A 316 -15.03 -14.74 -11.95
N ALA A 317 -14.34 -15.47 -12.81
CA ALA A 317 -13.76 -14.92 -14.04
C ALA A 317 -14.85 -14.40 -15.00
N ALA A 318 -16.03 -15.03 -15.03
CA ALA A 318 -17.14 -14.60 -15.91
C ALA A 318 -17.64 -13.19 -15.54
N ARG A 319 -17.58 -12.82 -14.27
CA ARG A 319 -17.91 -11.47 -13.81
C ARG A 319 -16.79 -10.47 -14.02
N VAL A 320 -15.53 -10.89 -13.97
CA VAL A 320 -14.36 -10.00 -14.11
C VAL A 320 -14.08 -9.66 -15.57
N VAL A 321 -14.24 -10.61 -16.50
CA VAL A 321 -13.95 -10.45 -17.94
C VAL A 321 -14.65 -9.23 -18.56
N PRO A 322 -15.98 -9.04 -18.44
CA PRO A 322 -16.66 -7.90 -19.04
C PRO A 322 -16.16 -6.54 -18.53
N GLU A 323 -15.81 -6.47 -17.23
CA GLU A 323 -15.26 -5.22 -16.64
C GLU A 323 -13.86 -4.94 -17.17
N LEU A 324 -13.03 -5.99 -17.30
CA LEU A 324 -11.69 -5.86 -17.86
C LEU A 324 -11.74 -5.43 -19.34
N ASP A 325 -12.63 -6.01 -20.13
CA ASP A 325 -12.79 -5.62 -21.53
C ASP A 325 -13.27 -4.17 -21.68
N ARG A 326 -14.17 -3.70 -20.82
CA ARG A 326 -14.60 -2.28 -20.78
C ARG A 326 -13.44 -1.36 -20.40
N LEU A 327 -12.67 -1.73 -19.39
CA LEU A 327 -11.50 -0.96 -18.98
C LEU A 327 -10.50 -0.85 -20.14
N LEU A 328 -10.18 -1.97 -20.80
CA LEU A 328 -9.23 -1.98 -21.92
C LEU A 328 -9.71 -1.13 -23.10
N ALA A 329 -10.99 -1.23 -23.45
CA ALA A 329 -11.59 -0.41 -24.50
C ALA A 329 -11.53 1.08 -24.19
N SER A 330 -11.72 1.48 -22.92
CA SER A 330 -11.59 2.88 -22.51
C SER A 330 -10.16 3.41 -22.66
N LEU A 331 -9.15 2.55 -22.50
CA LEU A 331 -7.72 2.90 -22.63
C LEU A 331 -7.23 2.95 -24.09
N GLU A 332 -8.01 2.44 -25.04
CA GLU A 332 -7.71 2.53 -26.47
C GLU A 332 -8.20 3.85 -27.09
N ASN A 333 -9.15 4.50 -26.43
CA ASN A 333 -9.77 5.75 -26.89
C ASN A 333 -9.10 7.01 -26.32
N HIS A 334 -8.05 6.85 -25.54
CA HIS A 334 -7.25 7.94 -24.94
C HIS A 334 -5.78 7.83 -25.38
#